data_2241ed4bae49859e595c3fe5c7254506
#
_entry.id   2241ed4bae49859e595c3fe5c7254506
#
_cell.length_a   1.000
_cell.length_b   1.000
_cell.length_c   1.000
_cell.angle_alpha   90.00
_cell.angle_beta   90.00
_cell.angle_gamma   90.00
#
_symmetry.space_group_name_H-M   'P 1'
#
loop_
_entity.id
_entity.type
_entity.pdbx_description
1 polymer ?
#
loop_
_entity_poly.entity_id
_entity_poly.type
_entity_poly.pdbx_seq_one_letter_code
_entity_poly.pdbx_strand_id
1 'polypeptide(L)'
;HGSSFWSDAHSYEAMADDLAKVIAAHGGQADVVGHSMGGKAAMVLALAHGAAIRRLLVGDIAPVAYQHDQSPNIKAMKSLNLSAIRNRAEADAALAQSLADESLRAFLLQSLDFKTTPISWRINLEALEGSMPGIVGWPDISGQFEGPVLFLSGGASHYVQTESRLKIRTYFP
;
A
#
# COMPACT_ATOMS: atom_id res chain seq x y z
N HIS A 1 -3.91 1.53 -8.67
CA HIS A 1 -3.09 1.98 -9.82
C HIS A 1 -3.81 3.04 -10.68
N GLY A 2 -5.15 3.09 -10.64
CA GLY A 2 -5.95 4.09 -11.34
C GLY A 2 -5.68 4.09 -12.85
N SER A 3 -5.27 5.25 -13.39
CA SER A 3 -4.91 5.42 -14.79
C SER A 3 -3.41 5.27 -15.07
N SER A 4 -2.58 4.96 -14.04
CA SER A 4 -1.17 4.63 -14.23
C SER A 4 -1.02 3.30 -14.98
N PHE A 5 0.08 3.13 -15.71
CA PHE A 5 0.39 1.83 -16.33
C PHE A 5 0.57 0.74 -15.26
N TRP A 6 0.30 -0.48 -15.64
CA TRP A 6 0.53 -1.64 -14.79
C TRP A 6 1.91 -2.23 -15.04
N SER A 7 2.53 -2.71 -13.97
CA SER A 7 3.81 -3.40 -14.00
C SER A 7 3.71 -4.65 -13.13
N ASP A 8 4.47 -5.67 -13.47
CA ASP A 8 4.65 -6.85 -12.62
C ASP A 8 5.60 -6.57 -11.45
N ALA A 9 6.44 -5.52 -11.56
CA ALA A 9 7.28 -5.06 -10.48
C ALA A 9 6.44 -4.29 -9.45
N HIS A 10 6.27 -4.87 -8.27
CA HIS A 10 5.46 -4.30 -7.18
C HIS A 10 6.21 -4.43 -5.85
N SER A 11 7.44 -3.91 -5.81
CA SER A 11 8.26 -3.82 -4.60
C SER A 11 8.23 -2.40 -4.02
N TYR A 12 8.64 -2.25 -2.77
CA TYR A 12 8.75 -0.94 -2.13
C TYR A 12 9.83 -0.06 -2.78
N GLU A 13 10.90 -0.66 -3.30
CA GLU A 13 11.94 0.03 -4.04
C GLU A 13 11.37 0.61 -5.35
N ALA A 14 10.63 -0.18 -6.12
CA ALA A 14 9.99 0.29 -7.34
C ALA A 14 8.98 1.42 -7.05
N MET A 15 8.20 1.30 -5.97
CA MET A 15 7.28 2.36 -5.53
C MET A 15 8.03 3.62 -5.13
N ALA A 16 9.16 3.50 -4.42
CA ALA A 16 9.99 4.62 -4.02
C ALA A 16 10.59 5.34 -5.22
N ASP A 17 11.08 4.60 -6.22
CA ASP A 17 11.60 5.17 -7.46
C ASP A 17 10.52 5.93 -8.25
N ASP A 18 9.31 5.40 -8.31
CA ASP A 18 8.20 6.08 -8.97
C ASP A 18 7.79 7.36 -8.22
N LEU A 19 7.73 7.32 -6.88
CA LEU A 19 7.50 8.50 -6.05
C LEU A 19 8.61 9.56 -6.22
N ALA A 20 9.87 9.14 -6.30
CA ALA A 20 11.00 10.05 -6.52
C ALA A 20 10.89 10.76 -7.88
N LYS A 21 10.48 10.05 -8.94
CA LYS A 21 10.22 10.65 -10.27
C LYS A 21 9.09 11.69 -10.22
N VAL A 22 8.00 11.38 -9.50
CA VAL A 22 6.89 12.32 -9.31
C VAL A 22 7.37 13.57 -8.58
N ILE A 23 8.12 13.42 -7.49
CA ILE A 23 8.67 14.56 -6.73
C ILE A 23 9.61 15.39 -7.61
N ALA A 24 10.50 14.74 -8.37
CA ALA A 24 11.41 15.43 -9.29
C ALA A 24 10.66 16.27 -10.32
N ALA A 25 9.55 15.76 -10.86
CA ALA A 25 8.72 16.47 -11.81
C ALA A 25 7.94 17.67 -11.18
N HIS A 26 7.86 17.73 -9.84
CA HIS A 26 7.07 18.73 -9.09
C HIS A 26 7.93 19.59 -8.15
N GLY A 27 9.16 19.90 -8.53
CA GLY A 27 10.04 20.83 -7.79
C GLY A 27 11.14 20.16 -6.97
N GLY A 28 11.31 18.85 -7.08
CA GLY A 28 12.47 18.11 -6.58
C GLY A 28 12.44 17.79 -5.08
N GLN A 29 11.57 18.42 -4.30
CA GLN A 29 11.39 18.13 -2.87
C GLN A 29 9.92 18.20 -2.45
N ALA A 30 9.51 17.31 -1.54
CA ALA A 30 8.15 17.26 -1.02
C ALA A 30 8.08 16.97 0.49
N ASP A 31 6.97 17.36 1.12
CA ASP A 31 6.52 16.78 2.37
C ASP A 31 5.73 15.51 2.01
N VAL A 32 6.08 14.38 2.61
CA VAL A 32 5.54 13.08 2.26
C VAL A 32 4.71 12.52 3.40
N VAL A 33 3.50 12.08 3.09
CA VAL A 33 2.61 11.39 4.04
C VAL A 33 2.32 10.00 3.49
N GLY A 34 2.61 8.97 4.25
CA GLY A 34 2.31 7.59 3.89
C GLY A 34 1.55 6.85 4.99
N HIS A 35 0.48 6.14 4.64
CA HIS A 35 -0.29 5.32 5.56
C HIS A 35 -0.18 3.84 5.18
N SER A 36 0.00 2.96 6.17
CA SER A 36 0.06 1.52 5.98
C SER A 36 1.10 1.12 4.91
N MET A 37 0.74 0.40 3.85
CA MET A 37 1.61 0.08 2.71
C MET A 37 2.28 1.34 2.11
N GLY A 38 1.52 2.42 1.95
CA GLY A 38 2.06 3.71 1.51
C GLY A 38 3.07 4.31 2.49
N GLY A 39 2.95 4.00 3.78
CA GLY A 39 3.94 4.35 4.80
C GLY A 39 5.25 3.60 4.61
N LYS A 40 5.21 2.31 4.28
CA LYS A 40 6.42 1.54 3.93
C LYS A 40 7.09 2.09 2.67
N ALA A 41 6.32 2.37 1.61
CA ALA A 41 6.86 2.99 0.40
C ALA A 41 7.51 4.35 0.70
N ALA A 42 6.89 5.19 1.54
CA ALA A 42 7.44 6.47 1.95
C ALA A 42 8.71 6.35 2.80
N MET A 43 8.78 5.34 3.68
CA MET A 43 10.00 5.03 4.43
C MET A 43 11.14 4.59 3.50
N VAL A 44 10.88 3.71 2.55
CA VAL A 44 11.89 3.27 1.57
C VAL A 44 12.33 4.44 0.68
N LEU A 45 11.39 5.30 0.25
CA LEU A 45 11.72 6.54 -0.44
C LEU A 45 12.67 7.43 0.38
N ALA A 46 12.41 7.57 1.69
CA ALA A 46 13.27 8.37 2.56
C ALA A 46 14.68 7.80 2.70
N LEU A 47 14.81 6.47 2.77
CA LEU A 47 16.11 5.80 2.88
C LEU A 47 16.89 5.81 1.56
N ALA A 48 16.21 5.66 0.42
CA ALA A 48 16.86 5.60 -0.90
C ALA A 48 17.04 6.99 -1.55
N HIS A 49 16.10 7.91 -1.33
CA HIS A 49 16.02 9.21 -2.00
C HIS A 49 15.80 10.34 -0.99
N GLY A 50 16.45 10.30 0.17
CA GLY A 50 16.22 11.23 1.30
C GLY A 50 16.29 12.71 0.92
N ALA A 51 17.15 13.09 -0.03
CA ALA A 51 17.24 14.47 -0.53
C ALA A 51 15.95 15.00 -1.16
N ALA A 52 15.06 14.12 -1.62
CA ALA A 52 13.77 14.48 -2.17
C ALA A 52 12.69 14.76 -1.10
N ILE A 53 12.98 14.52 0.18
CA ILE A 53 12.01 14.65 1.26
C ILE A 53 12.40 15.78 2.21
N ARG A 54 11.50 16.73 2.42
CA ARG A 54 11.64 17.76 3.46
C ARG A 54 11.17 17.27 4.82
N ARG A 55 10.01 16.62 4.87
CA ARG A 55 9.39 16.06 6.08
C ARG A 55 8.65 14.78 5.73
N LEU A 56 8.69 13.80 6.63
CA LEU A 56 8.00 12.53 6.48
C LEU A 56 6.99 12.32 7.61
N LEU A 57 5.75 11.96 7.26
CA LEU A 57 4.78 11.43 8.20
C LEU A 57 4.43 9.99 7.81
N VAL A 58 4.58 9.07 8.76
CA VAL A 58 4.23 7.66 8.60
C VAL A 58 3.05 7.35 9.51
N GLY A 59 1.94 6.97 8.90
CA GLY A 59 0.69 6.61 9.59
C GLY A 59 0.56 5.10 9.76
N ASP A 60 0.51 4.68 11.02
CA ASP A 60 0.09 3.37 11.50
C ASP A 60 0.78 2.16 10.86
N ILE A 61 2.09 2.25 10.67
CA ILE A 61 2.94 1.17 10.17
C ILE A 61 4.38 1.33 10.66
N ALA A 62 5.14 0.25 10.75
CA ALA A 62 6.55 0.25 11.12
C ALA A 62 7.42 -0.42 10.04
N PRO A 63 8.76 -0.16 10.03
CA PRO A 63 9.71 -0.77 9.11
C PRO A 63 10.07 -2.21 9.52
N VAL A 64 9.04 -3.07 9.55
CA VAL A 64 9.14 -4.48 9.95
C VAL A 64 8.29 -5.36 9.04
N ALA A 65 8.58 -6.66 9.00
CA ALA A 65 7.70 -7.65 8.40
C ALA A 65 6.50 -7.93 9.31
N TYR A 66 5.33 -8.13 8.72
CA TYR A 66 4.10 -8.52 9.39
C TYR A 66 3.71 -9.95 9.00
N GLN A 67 2.97 -10.61 9.87
CA GLN A 67 2.51 -11.99 9.65
C GLN A 67 1.07 -12.08 9.11
N HIS A 68 0.38 -10.93 8.95
CA HIS A 68 -0.96 -10.94 8.37
C HIS A 68 -0.88 -11.21 6.86
N ASP A 69 -1.86 -11.95 6.35
CA ASP A 69 -1.96 -12.29 4.94
C ASP A 69 -3.21 -11.63 4.33
N GLN A 70 -3.03 -10.87 3.25
CA GLN A 70 -4.10 -10.25 2.49
C GLN A 70 -4.49 -11.08 1.24
N SER A 71 -3.83 -12.21 0.99
CA SER A 71 -4.11 -13.09 -0.15
C SER A 71 -5.56 -13.58 -0.20
N PRO A 72 -6.26 -13.86 0.92
CA PRO A 72 -7.67 -14.22 0.87
C PRO A 72 -8.55 -13.12 0.25
N ASN A 73 -8.25 -11.85 0.52
CA ASN A 73 -8.99 -10.72 -0.06
C ASN A 73 -8.76 -10.63 -1.57
N ILE A 74 -7.52 -10.79 -2.02
CA ILE A 74 -7.19 -10.78 -3.45
C ILE A 74 -7.86 -11.95 -4.16
N LYS A 75 -7.84 -13.14 -3.58
CA LYS A 75 -8.53 -14.33 -4.13
C LYS A 75 -10.03 -14.12 -4.26
N ALA A 76 -10.66 -13.53 -3.24
CA ALA A 76 -12.09 -13.18 -3.28
C ALA A 76 -12.38 -12.17 -4.41
N MET A 77 -11.55 -11.14 -4.57
CA MET A 77 -11.69 -10.18 -5.67
C MET A 77 -11.52 -10.84 -7.04
N LYS A 78 -10.53 -11.70 -7.21
CA LYS A 78 -10.27 -12.44 -8.46
C LYS A 78 -11.36 -13.44 -8.80
N SER A 79 -12.07 -13.99 -7.81
CA SER A 79 -13.15 -14.95 -8.02
C SER A 79 -14.44 -14.34 -8.57
N LEU A 80 -14.56 -13.00 -8.57
CA LEU A 80 -15.75 -12.35 -9.10
C LEU A 80 -15.89 -12.57 -10.62
N ASN A 81 -17.04 -13.07 -11.04
CA ASN A 81 -17.41 -13.11 -12.46
C ASN A 81 -17.87 -11.71 -12.92
N LEU A 82 -16.92 -10.88 -13.33
CA LEU A 82 -17.19 -9.49 -13.71
C LEU A 82 -18.16 -9.37 -14.90
N SER A 83 -18.27 -10.38 -15.75
CA SER A 83 -19.22 -10.37 -16.88
C SER A 83 -20.68 -10.54 -16.46
N ALA A 84 -20.92 -11.09 -15.27
CA ALA A 84 -22.25 -11.27 -14.71
C ALA A 84 -22.67 -10.11 -13.80
N ILE A 85 -21.76 -9.22 -13.43
CA ILE A 85 -21.99 -8.09 -12.52
C ILE A 85 -22.37 -6.85 -13.33
N ARG A 86 -23.42 -6.15 -12.91
CA ARG A 86 -23.93 -4.94 -13.57
C ARG A 86 -23.79 -3.69 -12.72
N ASN A 87 -23.75 -3.86 -11.39
CA ASN A 87 -23.71 -2.76 -10.43
C ASN A 87 -23.00 -3.16 -9.13
N ARG A 88 -22.77 -2.16 -8.28
CA ARG A 88 -22.06 -2.34 -7.00
C ARG A 88 -22.78 -3.30 -6.05
N ALA A 89 -24.10 -3.31 -6.01
CA ALA A 89 -24.86 -4.17 -5.11
C ALA A 89 -24.69 -5.65 -5.49
N GLU A 90 -24.71 -5.97 -6.79
CA GLU A 90 -24.43 -7.32 -7.28
C GLU A 90 -22.99 -7.77 -6.98
N ALA A 91 -22.02 -6.85 -7.12
CA ALA A 91 -20.64 -7.12 -6.77
C ALA A 91 -20.46 -7.36 -5.25
N ASP A 92 -21.12 -6.59 -4.40
CA ASP A 92 -21.11 -6.79 -2.95
C ASP A 92 -21.72 -8.12 -2.55
N ALA A 93 -22.88 -8.46 -3.11
CA ALA A 93 -23.55 -9.74 -2.86
C ALA A 93 -22.67 -10.94 -3.28
N ALA A 94 -21.95 -10.82 -4.39
CA ALA A 94 -21.02 -11.85 -4.83
C ALA A 94 -19.80 -11.97 -3.90
N LEU A 95 -19.21 -10.85 -3.46
CA LEU A 95 -18.10 -10.86 -2.48
C LEU A 95 -18.55 -11.38 -1.12
N ALA A 96 -19.80 -11.18 -0.71
CA ALA A 96 -20.34 -11.64 0.56
C ALA A 96 -20.29 -13.17 0.72
N GLN A 97 -20.18 -13.92 -0.38
CA GLN A 97 -19.98 -15.37 -0.36
C GLN A 97 -18.62 -15.77 0.26
N SER A 98 -17.62 -14.90 0.19
CA SER A 98 -16.24 -15.17 0.64
C SER A 98 -15.78 -14.24 1.77
N LEU A 99 -16.36 -13.05 1.87
CA LEU A 99 -15.96 -12.01 2.83
C LEU A 99 -17.16 -11.53 3.63
N ALA A 100 -17.22 -11.89 4.92
CA ALA A 100 -18.36 -11.54 5.78
C ALA A 100 -18.39 -10.04 6.15
N ASP A 101 -17.22 -9.40 6.30
CA ASP A 101 -17.11 -7.99 6.72
C ASP A 101 -17.60 -7.04 5.61
N GLU A 102 -18.71 -6.36 5.86
CA GLU A 102 -19.31 -5.39 4.94
C GLU A 102 -18.41 -4.17 4.68
N SER A 103 -17.72 -3.66 5.72
CA SER A 103 -16.83 -2.52 5.60
C SER A 103 -15.63 -2.84 4.71
N LEU A 104 -15.07 -4.05 4.86
CA LEU A 104 -14.01 -4.54 4.01
C LEU A 104 -14.47 -4.67 2.56
N ARG A 105 -15.65 -5.29 2.31
CA ARG A 105 -16.20 -5.38 0.95
C ARG A 105 -16.42 -4.01 0.32
N ALA A 106 -17.01 -3.08 1.07
CA ALA A 106 -17.24 -1.72 0.61
C ALA A 106 -15.92 -1.01 0.24
N PHE A 107 -14.86 -1.25 1.00
CA PHE A 107 -13.52 -0.73 0.71
C PHE A 107 -12.93 -1.36 -0.57
N LEU A 108 -12.92 -2.68 -0.69
CA LEU A 108 -12.36 -3.38 -1.85
C LEU A 108 -13.06 -2.98 -3.15
N LEU A 109 -14.39 -2.83 -3.12
CA LEU A 109 -15.20 -2.43 -4.28
C LEU A 109 -14.97 -0.98 -4.74
N GLN A 110 -14.24 -0.15 -4.00
CA GLN A 110 -13.79 1.16 -4.52
C GLN A 110 -12.80 1.01 -5.67
N SER A 111 -12.11 -0.13 -5.73
CA SER A 111 -11.16 -0.45 -6.80
C SER A 111 -11.81 -1.06 -8.04
N LEU A 112 -13.13 -1.29 -8.05
CA LEU A 112 -13.86 -1.80 -9.21
C LEU A 112 -14.40 -0.65 -10.05
N ASP A 113 -14.09 -0.68 -11.35
CA ASP A 113 -14.54 0.35 -12.30
C ASP A 113 -15.81 -0.11 -13.02
N PHE A 114 -16.95 0.47 -12.65
CA PHE A 114 -18.25 0.23 -13.26
C PHE A 114 -18.47 1.05 -14.53
N LYS A 115 -17.53 1.92 -14.92
CA LYS A 115 -17.64 2.75 -16.13
C LYS A 115 -17.01 2.07 -17.35
N THR A 116 -16.23 1.04 -17.15
CA THR A 116 -15.64 0.25 -18.24
C THR A 116 -16.59 -0.83 -18.73
N THR A 117 -16.45 -1.22 -19.98
CA THR A 117 -17.18 -2.35 -20.57
C THR A 117 -16.15 -3.28 -21.23
N PRO A 118 -15.94 -4.48 -20.69
CA PRO A 118 -16.49 -5.03 -19.44
C PRO A 118 -16.02 -4.26 -18.18
N ILE A 119 -16.77 -4.41 -17.07
CA ILE A 119 -16.37 -3.93 -15.74
C ILE A 119 -14.98 -4.51 -15.41
N SER A 120 -14.11 -3.72 -14.81
CA SER A 120 -12.73 -4.12 -14.57
C SER A 120 -12.18 -3.61 -13.24
N TRP A 121 -11.16 -4.28 -12.70
CA TRP A 121 -10.41 -3.79 -11.57
C TRP A 121 -9.46 -2.66 -12.00
N ARG A 122 -9.36 -1.61 -11.18
CA ARG A 122 -8.40 -0.51 -11.36
C ARG A 122 -7.00 -0.83 -10.83
N ILE A 123 -6.84 -1.99 -10.23
CA ILE A 123 -5.58 -2.45 -9.62
C ILE A 123 -5.16 -3.77 -10.25
N ASN A 124 -3.85 -3.97 -10.36
CA ASN A 124 -3.27 -5.21 -10.87
C ASN A 124 -3.27 -6.28 -9.77
N LEU A 125 -4.34 -7.08 -9.71
CA LEU A 125 -4.51 -8.11 -8.68
C LEU A 125 -3.47 -9.24 -8.82
N GLU A 126 -3.03 -9.54 -10.05
CA GLU A 126 -2.00 -10.56 -10.29
C GLU A 126 -0.66 -10.13 -9.71
N ALA A 127 -0.21 -8.90 -10.00
CA ALA A 127 1.03 -8.37 -9.45
C ALA A 127 0.96 -8.26 -7.91
N LEU A 128 -0.19 -7.84 -7.36
CA LEU A 128 -0.39 -7.77 -5.91
C LEU A 128 -0.31 -9.16 -5.25
N GLU A 129 -0.95 -10.17 -5.85
CA GLU A 129 -0.91 -11.54 -5.33
C GLU A 129 0.52 -12.08 -5.33
N GLY A 130 1.22 -11.96 -6.46
CA GLY A 130 2.61 -12.43 -6.60
C GLY A 130 3.60 -11.69 -5.69
N SER A 131 3.32 -10.41 -5.37
CA SER A 131 4.20 -9.58 -4.54
C SER A 131 3.83 -9.57 -3.06
N MET A 132 2.79 -10.30 -2.65
CA MET A 132 2.28 -10.25 -1.27
C MET A 132 3.35 -10.48 -0.20
N PRO A 133 4.28 -11.45 -0.34
CA PRO A 133 5.35 -11.62 0.65
C PRO A 133 6.23 -10.37 0.84
N GLY A 134 6.52 -9.64 -0.24
CA GLY A 134 7.25 -8.38 -0.18
C GLY A 134 6.42 -7.24 0.42
N ILE A 135 5.11 -7.19 0.13
CA ILE A 135 4.17 -6.17 0.65
C ILE A 135 4.01 -6.28 2.17
N VAL A 136 3.83 -7.47 2.70
CA VAL A 136 3.74 -7.68 4.16
C VAL A 136 5.12 -7.63 4.81
N GLY A 137 6.19 -7.91 4.05
CA GLY A 137 7.58 -7.88 4.47
C GLY A 137 8.13 -6.46 4.71
N TRP A 138 9.43 -6.42 4.94
CA TRP A 138 10.25 -5.21 4.91
C TRP A 138 11.48 -5.52 4.04
N PRO A 139 11.86 -4.65 3.09
CA PRO A 139 13.00 -4.91 2.22
C PRO A 139 14.33 -4.91 2.97
N ASP A 140 15.31 -5.59 2.40
CA ASP A 140 16.69 -5.52 2.89
C ASP A 140 17.32 -4.19 2.42
N ILE A 141 17.07 -3.16 3.19
CA ILE A 141 17.53 -1.80 2.93
C ILE A 141 18.34 -1.29 4.13
N SER A 142 19.41 -0.60 3.84
CA SER A 142 20.27 0.05 4.82
C SER A 142 20.21 1.57 4.70
N GLY A 143 20.84 2.26 5.65
CA GLY A 143 20.89 3.72 5.70
C GLY A 143 19.97 4.32 6.76
N GLN A 144 20.01 5.64 6.85
CA GLN A 144 19.21 6.43 7.79
C GLN A 144 18.68 7.67 7.09
N PHE A 145 17.52 8.13 7.53
CA PHE A 145 16.99 9.43 7.14
C PHE A 145 16.97 10.33 8.38
N GLU A 146 17.82 11.35 8.36
CA GLU A 146 18.02 12.29 9.48
C GLU A 146 17.07 13.51 9.41
N GLY A 147 16.22 13.57 8.38
CA GLY A 147 15.24 14.65 8.24
C GLY A 147 14.10 14.53 9.25
N PRO A 148 13.24 15.55 9.37
CA PRO A 148 12.11 15.54 10.29
C PRO A 148 11.12 14.41 9.95
N VAL A 149 10.84 13.53 10.92
CA VAL A 149 9.92 12.41 10.80
C VAL A 149 8.92 12.39 11.94
N LEU A 150 7.66 12.11 11.60
CA LEU A 150 6.62 11.82 12.58
C LEU A 150 6.02 10.44 12.31
N PHE A 151 6.08 9.54 13.28
CA PHE A 151 5.32 8.30 13.30
C PHE A 151 4.04 8.49 14.11
N LEU A 152 2.89 8.32 13.49
CA LEU A 152 1.58 8.39 14.10
C LEU A 152 0.97 6.99 14.13
N SER A 153 0.63 6.48 15.31
CA SER A 153 -0.04 5.19 15.48
C SER A 153 -1.45 5.35 16.00
N GLY A 154 -2.38 4.50 15.54
CA GLY A 154 -3.71 4.42 16.10
C GLY A 154 -3.68 3.88 17.54
N GLY A 155 -4.45 4.48 18.46
CA GLY A 155 -4.45 4.08 19.87
C GLY A 155 -4.94 2.65 20.13
N ALA A 156 -5.74 2.09 19.21
CA ALA A 156 -6.23 0.70 19.24
C ALA A 156 -5.56 -0.17 18.16
N SER A 157 -4.58 0.34 17.44
CA SER A 157 -3.90 -0.38 16.36
C SER A 157 -2.79 -1.28 16.91
N HIS A 158 -2.59 -2.41 16.25
CA HIS A 158 -1.52 -3.36 16.56
C HIS A 158 -0.35 -3.28 15.56
N TYR A 159 -0.37 -2.33 14.62
CA TYR A 159 0.68 -2.22 13.59
C TYR A 159 1.98 -1.61 14.11
N VAL A 160 1.93 -0.72 15.10
CA VAL A 160 3.13 -0.12 15.70
C VAL A 160 3.23 -0.55 17.16
N GLN A 161 3.97 -1.62 17.41
CA GLN A 161 4.23 -2.16 18.74
C GLN A 161 5.42 -1.45 19.40
N THR A 162 5.56 -1.61 20.70
CA THR A 162 6.68 -1.01 21.47
C THR A 162 8.03 -1.49 20.91
N GLU A 163 8.13 -2.76 20.53
CA GLU A 163 9.33 -3.39 19.96
C GLU A 163 9.71 -2.79 18.63
N SER A 164 8.73 -2.36 17.83
CA SER A 164 8.96 -1.72 16.54
C SER A 164 9.66 -0.37 16.66
N ARG A 165 9.57 0.30 17.82
CA ARG A 165 10.20 1.61 18.07
C ARG A 165 11.73 1.56 17.96
N LEU A 166 12.35 0.47 18.39
CA LEU A 166 13.80 0.30 18.23
C LEU A 166 14.17 0.22 16.75
N LYS A 167 13.39 -0.54 15.97
CA LYS A 167 13.63 -0.65 14.54
C LYS A 167 13.37 0.67 13.80
N ILE A 168 12.34 1.41 14.22
CA ILE A 168 12.08 2.77 13.69
C ILE A 168 13.32 3.65 13.91
N ARG A 169 13.85 3.71 15.13
CA ARG A 169 15.01 4.54 15.47
C ARG A 169 16.32 4.09 14.80
N THR A 170 16.38 2.88 14.30
CA THR A 170 17.54 2.42 13.50
C THR A 170 17.61 3.15 12.17
N TYR A 171 16.46 3.40 11.54
CA TYR A 171 16.34 4.06 10.24
C TYR A 171 16.04 5.55 10.33
N PHE A 172 15.38 5.98 11.40
CA PHE A 172 14.87 7.34 11.62
C PHE A 172 15.24 7.77 13.06
N PRO A 173 16.51 8.18 13.31
CA PRO A 173 17.04 8.53 14.63
C PRO A 173 16.39 9.76 15.28
#